data_2dc27c2e07c7c9a57866027a5078ce18
#
_entry.id   2dc27c2e07c7c9a57866027a5078ce18
#
_cell.length_a   1.000
_cell.length_b   1.000
_cell.length_c   1.000
_cell.angle_alpha   90.00
_cell.angle_beta   90.00
_cell.angle_gamma   90.00
#
_symmetry.space_group_name_H-M   'P 1'
#
loop_
_entity.id
_entity.type
_entity.pdbx_description
1 polymer ?
#
loop_
_entity_poly.entity_id
_entity_poly.type
_entity_poly.pdbx_seq_one_letter_code
_entity_poly.pdbx_strand_id
1 'polypeptide(L)'
;MLKHDLRILLVEDHPFQLIALQILLNNHELYRLTPALSASEALAALERSPEPYDLLLCDQRLPDMEGIDLIELASRRKLIRHAVLLSGVDPCHLLDLDRLARERGLPLLGCLNKPLNTLELFRLIASDISDP
;
A
#
# COMPACT_ATOMS: atom_id res chain seq x y z
N MET A 1 2.66 0.43 -18.28
CA MET A 1 1.97 1.54 -17.58
C MET A 1 3.00 2.54 -17.10
N LEU A 2 2.72 3.83 -17.30
CA LEU A 2 3.62 4.86 -16.81
C LEU A 2 3.39 5.06 -15.32
N LYS A 3 4.47 5.39 -14.60
CA LYS A 3 4.43 5.55 -13.14
C LYS A 3 3.35 6.53 -12.69
N HIS A 4 3.22 7.68 -13.37
CA HIS A 4 2.26 8.70 -12.95
C HIS A 4 0.80 8.31 -13.21
N ASP A 5 0.55 7.23 -13.94
CA ASP A 5 -0.80 6.73 -14.18
C ASP A 5 -1.27 5.75 -13.10
N LEU A 6 -0.38 5.33 -12.22
CA LEU A 6 -0.73 4.37 -11.18
C LEU A 6 -1.78 4.95 -10.23
N ARG A 7 -2.84 4.20 -10.01
CA ARG A 7 -3.88 4.55 -9.04
C ARG A 7 -3.50 3.91 -7.72
N ILE A 8 -3.24 4.74 -6.72
CA ILE A 8 -2.71 4.29 -5.44
C ILE A 8 -3.65 4.68 -4.31
N LEU A 9 -4.00 3.71 -3.48
CA LEU A 9 -4.77 3.94 -2.27
C LEU A 9 -3.78 3.98 -1.11
N LEU A 10 -3.77 5.09 -0.36
CA LEU A 10 -2.88 5.29 0.79
C LEU A 10 -3.67 5.14 2.07
N VAL A 11 -3.24 4.25 2.95
CA VAL A 11 -3.95 4.02 4.22
C VAL A 11 -3.01 4.29 5.38
N GLU A 12 -3.29 5.34 6.13
CA GLU A 12 -2.49 5.79 7.26
C GLU A 12 -3.41 6.52 8.24
N ASP A 13 -3.42 6.10 9.51
CA ASP A 13 -4.39 6.65 10.46
C ASP A 13 -4.00 7.98 11.10
N HIS A 14 -2.77 8.44 10.91
CA HIS A 14 -2.32 9.75 11.41
C HIS A 14 -2.45 10.79 10.31
N PRO A 15 -3.37 11.76 10.45
CA PRO A 15 -3.64 12.70 9.35
C PRO A 15 -2.41 13.44 8.83
N PHE A 16 -1.51 13.87 9.74
CA PHE A 16 -0.32 14.59 9.31
C PHE A 16 0.65 13.69 8.55
N GLN A 17 0.78 12.43 8.96
CA GLN A 17 1.63 11.49 8.26
C GLN A 17 1.05 11.14 6.89
N LEU A 18 -0.27 11.06 6.79
CA LEU A 18 -0.93 10.81 5.51
C LEU A 18 -0.69 11.96 4.54
N ILE A 19 -0.82 13.20 5.00
CA ILE A 19 -0.55 14.37 4.18
C ILE A 19 0.91 14.39 3.73
N ALA A 20 1.84 14.13 4.66
CA ALA A 20 3.25 14.10 4.33
C ALA A 20 3.56 13.05 3.27
N LEU A 21 2.94 11.89 3.37
CA LEU A 21 3.11 10.81 2.41
C LEU A 21 2.59 11.23 1.03
N GLN A 22 1.43 11.89 0.99
CA GLN A 22 0.88 12.38 -0.28
C GLN A 22 1.80 13.40 -0.93
N ILE A 23 2.34 14.32 -0.15
CA ILE A 23 3.28 15.33 -0.68
C ILE A 23 4.53 14.65 -1.22
N LEU A 24 5.08 13.71 -0.46
CA LEU A 24 6.26 12.96 -0.87
C LEU A 24 6.05 12.25 -2.21
N LEU A 25 4.94 11.55 -2.35
CA LEU A 25 4.66 10.81 -3.57
C LEU A 25 4.35 11.74 -4.74
N ASN A 26 3.66 12.85 -4.49
CA ASN A 26 3.41 13.84 -5.54
C ASN A 26 4.72 14.45 -6.05
N ASN A 27 5.69 14.65 -5.17
CA ASN A 27 6.99 15.19 -5.57
C ASN A 27 7.75 14.21 -6.48
N HIS A 28 7.36 12.95 -6.47
CA HIS A 28 7.95 11.92 -7.33
C HIS A 28 7.01 11.52 -8.47
N GLU A 29 6.09 12.41 -8.83
CA GLU A 29 5.20 12.26 -9.99
C GLU A 29 4.15 11.15 -9.85
N LEU A 30 3.78 10.80 -8.64
CA LEU A 30 2.66 9.93 -8.38
C LEU A 30 1.49 10.79 -7.96
N TYR A 31 0.51 10.95 -8.85
CA TYR A 31 -0.55 11.93 -8.68
C TYR A 31 -1.93 11.36 -8.41
N ARG A 32 -2.17 10.10 -8.76
CA ARG A 32 -3.51 9.51 -8.64
C ARG A 32 -3.63 8.80 -7.30
N LEU A 33 -3.61 9.59 -6.23
CA LEU A 33 -3.59 9.09 -4.87
C LEU A 33 -4.96 9.26 -4.22
N THR A 34 -5.42 8.23 -3.53
CA THR A 34 -6.65 8.28 -2.74
C THR A 34 -6.27 8.02 -1.29
N PRO A 35 -6.45 9.01 -0.40
CA PRO A 35 -6.11 8.81 1.01
C PRO A 35 -7.25 8.18 1.81
N ALA A 36 -6.90 7.40 2.80
CA ALA A 36 -7.85 6.81 3.74
C ALA A 36 -7.22 6.78 5.14
N LEU A 37 -8.00 7.05 6.16
CA LEU A 37 -7.52 7.12 7.54
C LEU A 37 -7.77 5.83 8.32
N SER A 38 -8.41 4.85 7.71
CA SER A 38 -8.72 3.58 8.36
C SER A 38 -8.94 2.50 7.31
N ALA A 39 -8.97 1.25 7.73
CA ALA A 39 -9.28 0.15 6.83
C ALA A 39 -10.72 0.27 6.32
N SER A 40 -11.63 0.73 7.16
CA SER A 40 -13.02 0.93 6.77
C SER A 40 -13.15 1.95 5.63
N GLU A 41 -12.44 3.09 5.73
CA GLU A 41 -12.42 4.08 4.66
C GLU A 41 -11.80 3.52 3.39
N ALA A 42 -10.73 2.75 3.56
CA ALA A 42 -10.04 2.15 2.43
C ALA A 42 -10.95 1.17 1.69
N LEU A 43 -11.64 0.31 2.42
CA LEU A 43 -12.58 -0.64 1.80
C LEU A 43 -13.70 0.08 1.07
N ALA A 44 -14.23 1.15 1.66
CA ALA A 44 -15.27 1.95 1.00
C ALA A 44 -14.76 2.53 -0.32
N ALA A 45 -13.54 3.04 -0.35
CA ALA A 45 -12.94 3.57 -1.56
C ALA A 45 -12.73 2.48 -2.60
N LEU A 46 -12.24 1.32 -2.17
CA LEU A 46 -12.01 0.17 -3.06
C LEU A 46 -13.31 -0.30 -3.70
N GLU A 47 -14.37 -0.41 -2.90
CA GLU A 47 -15.66 -0.91 -3.37
C GLU A 47 -16.36 0.06 -4.30
N ARG A 48 -16.10 1.37 -4.17
CA ARG A 48 -16.69 2.38 -5.06
C ARG A 48 -15.95 2.47 -6.39
N SER A 49 -14.74 1.96 -6.47
CA SER A 49 -13.93 2.10 -7.68
C SER A 49 -14.42 1.14 -8.77
N PRO A 50 -14.60 1.62 -10.00
CA PRO A 50 -15.02 0.75 -11.10
C PRO A 50 -13.93 -0.24 -11.52
N GLU A 51 -12.67 0.04 -11.17
CA GLU A 51 -11.55 -0.82 -11.51
C GLU A 51 -10.67 -1.03 -10.30
N PRO A 52 -9.91 -2.14 -10.23
CA PRO A 52 -8.99 -2.35 -9.13
C PRO A 52 -7.95 -1.23 -9.05
N TYR A 53 -7.51 -0.92 -7.85
CA TYR A 53 -6.37 -0.02 -7.67
C TYR A 53 -5.09 -0.76 -8.05
N ASP A 54 -4.15 -0.03 -8.62
CA ASP A 54 -2.86 -0.63 -9.00
C ASP A 54 -2.02 -0.97 -7.77
N LEU A 55 -2.08 -0.13 -6.74
CA LEU A 55 -1.28 -0.31 -5.55
C LEU A 55 -2.04 0.12 -4.30
N LEU A 56 -2.00 -0.71 -3.28
CA LEU A 56 -2.45 -0.37 -1.94
C LEU A 56 -1.20 -0.18 -1.08
N LEU A 57 -0.95 1.04 -0.64
CA LEU A 57 0.17 1.36 0.24
C LEU A 57 -0.39 1.59 1.64
N CYS A 58 -0.11 0.69 2.56
CA CYS A 58 -0.87 0.58 3.78
C CYS A 58 0.02 0.40 5.00
N ASP A 59 -0.33 1.12 6.08
CA ASP A 59 0.26 0.88 7.39
C ASP A 59 -0.14 -0.48 7.90
N GLN A 60 0.78 -1.18 8.57
CA GLN A 60 0.44 -2.45 9.20
C GLN A 60 -0.48 -2.23 10.40
N ARG A 61 -0.27 -1.14 11.15
CA ARG A 61 -1.12 -0.87 12.31
C ARG A 61 -2.16 0.17 11.98
N LEU A 62 -3.40 -0.26 11.89
CA LEU A 62 -4.56 0.61 11.67
C LEU A 62 -5.49 0.46 12.87
N PRO A 63 -6.36 1.44 13.12
CA PRO A 63 -7.22 1.40 14.31
C PRO A 63 -8.25 0.27 14.28
N ASP A 64 -8.69 -0.14 13.11
CA ASP A 64 -9.79 -1.09 12.97
C ASP A 64 -9.39 -2.44 12.36
N MET A 65 -8.15 -2.57 11.86
CA MET A 65 -7.72 -3.83 11.24
C MET A 65 -6.22 -3.79 11.02
N GLU A 66 -5.54 -4.92 11.03
CA GLU A 66 -4.15 -4.95 10.62
C GLU A 66 -4.05 -4.80 9.11
N GLY A 67 -2.99 -4.12 8.65
CA GLY A 67 -2.80 -3.87 7.22
C GLY A 67 -2.76 -5.14 6.38
N ILE A 68 -2.10 -6.18 6.87
CA ILE A 68 -2.01 -7.44 6.13
C ILE A 68 -3.39 -8.09 5.96
N ASP A 69 -4.28 -7.92 6.93
CA ASP A 69 -5.64 -8.44 6.82
C ASP A 69 -6.46 -7.62 5.82
N LEU A 70 -6.24 -6.32 5.77
CA LEU A 70 -6.87 -5.47 4.75
C LEU A 70 -6.43 -5.90 3.35
N ILE A 71 -5.13 -6.16 3.18
CA ILE A 71 -4.60 -6.62 1.90
C ILE A 71 -5.23 -7.94 1.49
N GLU A 72 -5.36 -8.85 2.43
CA GLU A 72 -5.99 -10.15 2.15
C GLU A 72 -7.43 -9.98 1.69
N LEU A 73 -8.20 -9.17 2.41
CA LEU A 73 -9.58 -8.93 2.08
C LEU A 73 -9.73 -8.27 0.70
N ALA A 74 -8.93 -7.24 0.44
CA ALA A 74 -8.94 -6.54 -0.84
C ALA A 74 -8.52 -7.46 -1.99
N SER A 75 -7.54 -8.32 -1.74
CA SER A 75 -7.05 -9.27 -2.74
C SER A 75 -8.11 -10.31 -3.08
N ARG A 76 -8.77 -10.86 -2.08
CA ARG A 76 -9.82 -11.85 -2.29
C ARG A 76 -10.96 -11.31 -3.14
N ARG A 77 -11.29 -10.04 -2.95
CA ARG A 77 -12.34 -9.38 -3.71
C ARG A 77 -11.86 -8.81 -5.03
N LYS A 78 -10.58 -9.00 -5.35
CA LYS A 78 -9.95 -8.52 -6.59
C LYS A 78 -10.04 -7.01 -6.75
N LEU A 79 -9.88 -6.29 -5.63
CA LEU A 79 -9.97 -4.83 -5.60
C LEU A 79 -8.62 -4.13 -5.75
N ILE A 80 -7.53 -4.87 -5.64
CA ILE A 80 -6.17 -4.35 -5.79
C ILE A 80 -5.34 -5.30 -6.64
N ARG A 81 -4.32 -4.76 -7.29
CA ARG A 81 -3.38 -5.57 -8.07
C ARG A 81 -2.13 -5.92 -7.27
N HIS A 82 -1.64 -4.95 -6.51
CA HIS A 82 -0.42 -5.11 -5.68
C HIS A 82 -0.56 -4.32 -4.40
N ALA A 83 0.27 -4.65 -3.41
CA ALA A 83 0.28 -3.96 -2.14
C ALA A 83 1.68 -3.83 -1.58
N VAL A 84 1.88 -2.80 -0.75
CA VAL A 84 3.10 -2.60 0.02
C VAL A 84 2.68 -2.26 1.44
N LEU A 85 3.30 -2.90 2.44
CA LEU A 85 3.08 -2.60 3.83
C LEU A 85 4.15 -1.66 4.36
N LEU A 86 3.74 -0.70 5.17
CA LEU A 86 4.65 0.17 5.91
C LEU A 86 4.58 -0.19 7.38
N SER A 87 5.71 -0.29 8.04
CA SER A 87 5.74 -0.66 9.46
C SER A 87 6.80 0.13 10.20
N GLY A 88 6.46 0.57 11.41
CA GLY A 88 7.41 1.22 12.30
C GLY A 88 8.11 0.25 13.23
N VAL A 89 7.90 -1.07 13.05
CA VAL A 89 8.49 -2.07 13.92
C VAL A 89 9.82 -2.58 13.37
N ASP A 90 10.46 -3.47 14.14
CA ASP A 90 11.83 -3.90 13.81
C ASP A 90 11.87 -4.82 12.57
N PRO A 91 13.06 -5.02 12.00
CA PRO A 91 13.22 -5.84 10.79
C PRO A 91 12.74 -7.29 10.93
N CYS A 92 12.80 -7.86 12.11
CA CYS A 92 12.34 -9.24 12.31
C CYS A 92 10.85 -9.36 12.05
N HIS A 93 10.10 -8.35 12.51
CA HIS A 93 8.66 -8.32 12.27
C HIS A 93 8.34 -8.17 10.79
N LEU A 94 9.15 -7.39 10.06
CA LEU A 94 8.97 -7.25 8.61
C LEU A 94 9.16 -8.58 7.88
N LEU A 95 10.14 -9.38 8.29
CA LEU A 95 10.37 -10.70 7.71
C LEU A 95 9.19 -11.63 7.99
N ASP A 96 8.62 -11.55 9.19
CA ASP A 96 7.46 -12.35 9.54
C ASP A 96 6.25 -11.97 8.68
N LEU A 97 6.06 -10.68 8.42
CA LEU A 97 4.97 -10.21 7.56
C LEU A 97 5.15 -10.68 6.12
N ASP A 98 6.38 -10.62 5.60
CA ASP A 98 6.67 -11.13 4.26
C ASP A 98 6.35 -12.60 4.14
N ARG A 99 6.75 -13.39 5.13
CA ARG A 99 6.50 -14.82 5.13
C ARG A 99 5.00 -15.11 5.18
N LEU A 100 4.29 -14.41 6.05
CA LEU A 100 2.85 -14.57 6.20
C LEU A 100 2.12 -14.24 4.89
N ALA A 101 2.54 -13.17 4.23
CA ALA A 101 1.96 -12.79 2.95
C ALA A 101 2.16 -13.87 1.89
N ARG A 102 3.35 -14.46 1.85
CA ARG A 102 3.63 -15.56 0.90
C ARG A 102 2.79 -16.78 1.21
N GLU A 103 2.66 -17.12 2.47
CA GLU A 103 1.85 -18.27 2.89
C GLU A 103 0.39 -18.09 2.52
N ARG A 104 -0.12 -16.86 2.57
CA ARG A 104 -1.50 -16.54 2.22
C ARG A 104 -1.69 -16.25 0.72
N GLY A 105 -0.62 -16.24 -0.07
CA GLY A 105 -0.70 -15.96 -1.50
C GLY A 105 -1.11 -14.54 -1.82
N LEU A 106 -0.69 -13.55 -1.02
CA LEU A 106 -1.05 -12.16 -1.20
C LEU A 106 -0.17 -11.46 -2.24
N PRO A 107 -0.71 -10.46 -2.96
CA PRO A 107 0.04 -9.73 -3.96
C PRO A 107 0.92 -8.64 -3.32
N LEU A 108 1.68 -9.00 -2.29
CA LEU A 108 2.52 -8.08 -1.57
C LEU A 108 3.88 -7.95 -2.25
N LEU A 109 4.22 -6.72 -2.66
CA LEU A 109 5.53 -6.45 -3.27
C LEU A 109 6.63 -6.41 -2.23
N GLY A 110 6.32 -5.98 -1.03
CA GLY A 110 7.28 -5.94 0.06
C GLY A 110 6.75 -5.18 1.27
N CYS A 111 7.54 -5.26 2.36
CA CYS A 111 7.29 -4.50 3.57
C CYS A 111 8.43 -3.52 3.75
N LEU A 112 8.10 -2.26 3.98
CA LEU A 112 9.09 -1.21 4.15
C LEU A 112 9.01 -0.60 5.53
N ASN A 113 10.16 -0.19 6.05
CA ASN A 113 10.22 0.51 7.34
C ASN A 113 9.76 1.95 7.17
N LYS A 114 9.22 2.51 8.23
CA LYS A 114 8.99 3.95 8.34
C LYS A 114 10.24 4.61 8.91
N PRO A 115 10.57 5.83 8.48
CA PRO A 115 9.89 6.61 7.44
C PRO A 115 10.14 6.02 6.05
N LEU A 116 9.20 6.25 5.14
CA LEU A 116 9.27 5.66 3.81
C LEU A 116 10.49 6.15 3.05
N ASN A 117 11.23 5.20 2.50
CA ASN A 117 12.32 5.49 1.58
C ASN A 117 11.78 5.33 0.16
N THR A 118 11.70 6.44 -0.57
CA THR A 118 11.10 6.41 -1.91
C THR A 118 11.88 5.57 -2.89
N LEU A 119 13.20 5.48 -2.73
CA LEU A 119 14.00 4.64 -3.61
C LEU A 119 13.63 3.16 -3.46
N GLU A 120 13.44 2.71 -2.23
CA GLU A 120 13.01 1.33 -1.99
C GLU A 120 11.63 1.07 -2.57
N LEU A 121 10.70 2.02 -2.38
CA LEU A 121 9.36 1.89 -2.93
C LEU A 121 9.39 1.81 -4.44
N PHE A 122 10.15 2.70 -5.09
CA PHE A 122 10.21 2.71 -6.55
C PHE A 122 10.88 1.48 -7.13
N ARG A 123 11.82 0.87 -6.41
CA ARG A 123 12.40 -0.40 -6.85
C ARG A 123 11.35 -1.50 -6.87
N LEU A 124 10.49 -1.56 -5.85
CA LEU A 124 9.42 -2.54 -5.81
C LEU A 124 8.43 -2.32 -6.95
N ILE A 125 8.05 -1.07 -7.17
CA ILE A 125 7.10 -0.73 -8.24
C ILE A 125 7.69 -1.02 -9.62
N ALA A 126 8.92 -0.64 -9.84
CA ALA A 126 9.56 -0.82 -11.14
C ALA A 126 9.73 -2.28 -11.52
N SER A 127 10.01 -3.12 -10.54
CA SER A 127 10.22 -4.54 -10.81
C SER A 127 8.95 -5.27 -11.18
N ASP A 128 7.82 -4.86 -10.59
CA ASP A 128 6.61 -5.68 -10.64
C ASP A 128 5.42 -5.01 -11.30
N ILE A 129 5.38 -3.67 -11.35
CA ILE A 129 4.22 -2.95 -11.88
C ILE A 129 4.52 -2.25 -13.19
N SER A 130 5.69 -1.65 -13.30
CA SER A 130 6.05 -0.86 -14.46
C SER A 130 6.47 -1.77 -15.53
N ASP A 131 5.69 -2.34 -16.22
CA ASP A 131 6.21 -3.13 -17.08
C ASP A 131 6.26 -2.68 -18.28
N PRO A 132 6.53 -3.36 -18.96
CA PRO A 132 7.07 -3.67 -20.08
C PRO A 132 6.59 -3.95 -20.97
#